data_7f01a1229dcf657ea5e369c347063e95
#
_entry.id   7f01a1229dcf657ea5e369c347063e95
#
_cell.length_a   1.000
_cell.length_b   1.000
_cell.length_c   1.000
_cell.angle_alpha   90.00
_cell.angle_beta   90.00
_cell.angle_gamma   90.00
#
_symmetry.space_group_name_H-M   'P 1'
#
loop_
_entity.id
_entity.type
_entity.pdbx_description
1 polymer ?
#
loop_
_entity_poly.entity_id
_entity_poly.type
_entity_poly.pdbx_seq_one_letter_code
_entity_poly.pdbx_strand_id
1 'polypeptide(L)'
;MANVNKIIGIDISKEKFDVCFSFQLSSYSSRSYTYDAEGIKSFLKEVVSDSICIMEATGVYHLRLAYALNKIGVFVSVVNPLSVKNFSRAVMCRTKTDKADARQLVDYARRMELTEWKPTSDNYIRIQQIYRSIELLLANITQFENQLEAINNSPVCDSKLCRMLHGHIKRLNKQIVLLEKRIEELIAQE
;
A
#
# COMPACT_ATOMS: atom_id res chain seq x y z
N MET A 1 -5.07 -9.78 30.10
CA MET A 1 -5.63 -9.23 28.86
C MET A 1 -5.91 -7.77 29.12
N ALA A 2 -5.21 -6.86 28.45
CA ALA A 2 -5.47 -5.43 28.57
C ALA A 2 -6.92 -5.18 28.14
N ASN A 3 -7.62 -4.35 28.91
CA ASN A 3 -9.01 -4.00 28.65
C ASN A 3 -9.02 -3.07 27.43
N VAL A 4 -9.09 -3.64 26.22
CA VAL A 4 -9.06 -2.87 24.96
C VAL A 4 -10.40 -2.17 24.82
N ASN A 5 -10.42 -0.89 25.17
CA ASN A 5 -11.65 -0.12 25.19
C ASN A 5 -12.17 0.27 23.79
N LYS A 6 -11.32 0.22 22.75
CA LYS A 6 -11.71 0.69 21.40
C LYS A 6 -10.94 -0.01 20.28
N ILE A 7 -11.66 -0.71 19.43
CA ILE A 7 -11.10 -1.24 18.16
C ILE A 7 -11.59 -0.34 17.02
N ILE A 8 -10.68 0.01 16.13
CA ILE A 8 -10.92 0.89 14.99
C ILE A 8 -10.52 0.16 13.71
N GLY A 9 -11.52 -0.26 12.93
CA GLY A 9 -11.30 -0.85 11.60
C GLY A 9 -11.26 0.26 10.55
N ILE A 10 -10.28 0.19 9.65
CA ILE A 10 -10.03 1.24 8.66
C ILE A 10 -9.90 0.60 7.28
N ASP A 11 -10.84 0.92 6.40
CA ASP A 11 -10.79 0.56 4.99
C ASP A 11 -10.30 1.77 4.18
N ILE A 12 -9.25 1.58 3.36
CA ILE A 12 -8.53 2.68 2.72
C ILE A 12 -8.63 2.57 1.21
N SER A 13 -9.06 3.67 0.59
CA SER A 13 -9.04 3.87 -0.85
C SER A 13 -8.15 5.05 -1.26
N LYS A 14 -8.06 5.33 -2.54
CA LYS A 14 -7.19 6.40 -3.07
C LYS A 14 -7.58 7.80 -2.58
N GLU A 15 -8.87 8.07 -2.43
CA GLU A 15 -9.38 9.44 -2.17
C GLU A 15 -9.97 9.60 -0.77
N LYS A 16 -10.37 8.50 -0.15
CA LYS A 16 -11.01 8.48 1.18
C LYS A 16 -10.63 7.24 1.96
N PHE A 17 -10.89 7.28 3.24
CA PHE A 17 -10.89 6.07 4.07
C PHE A 17 -12.13 6.05 4.96
N ASP A 18 -12.70 4.85 5.09
CA ASP A 18 -13.87 4.58 5.90
C ASP A 18 -13.44 3.92 7.20
N VAL A 19 -13.97 4.44 8.31
CA VAL A 19 -13.57 4.04 9.66
C VAL A 19 -14.78 3.49 10.40
N CYS A 20 -14.59 2.34 11.03
CA CYS A 20 -15.56 1.77 11.95
C CYS A 20 -14.99 1.78 13.37
N PHE A 21 -15.56 2.60 14.23
CA PHE A 21 -15.25 2.63 15.65
C PHE A 21 -16.11 1.61 16.40
N SER A 22 -15.50 0.81 17.24
CA SER A 22 -16.19 -0.09 18.13
C SER A 22 -15.85 0.23 19.58
N PHE A 23 -16.84 0.65 20.32
CA PHE A 23 -16.72 1.02 21.74
C PHE A 23 -17.08 -0.14 22.69
N GLN A 24 -17.96 -1.06 22.25
CA GLN A 24 -18.42 -2.24 22.97
C GLN A 24 -18.75 -3.36 21.98
N LEU A 25 -19.03 -4.56 22.48
CA LEU A 25 -19.27 -5.76 21.66
C LEU A 25 -20.32 -5.60 20.56
N SER A 26 -21.28 -4.69 20.69
CA SER A 26 -22.40 -4.49 19.75
C SER A 26 -22.58 -3.04 19.29
N SER A 27 -21.73 -2.09 19.72
CA SER A 27 -21.84 -0.68 19.36
C SER A 27 -20.79 -0.30 18.33
N TYR A 28 -21.27 0.10 17.14
CA TYR A 28 -20.43 0.54 16.02
C TYR A 28 -20.83 1.95 15.59
N SER A 29 -19.86 2.78 15.31
CA SER A 29 -20.03 4.07 14.66
C SER A 29 -19.12 4.14 13.46
N SER A 30 -19.65 4.51 12.29
CA SER A 30 -18.88 4.61 11.05
C SER A 30 -18.76 6.05 10.59
N ARG A 31 -17.58 6.43 10.13
CA ARG A 31 -17.28 7.75 9.53
C ARG A 31 -16.39 7.58 8.33
N SER A 32 -16.48 8.53 7.39
CA SER A 32 -15.59 8.63 6.24
C SER A 32 -14.75 9.90 6.36
N TYR A 33 -13.49 9.81 5.94
CA TYR A 33 -12.54 10.93 5.92
C TYR A 33 -11.88 11.00 4.54
N THR A 34 -11.51 12.19 4.12
CA THR A 34 -10.67 12.38 2.92
C THR A 34 -9.26 11.84 3.16
N TYR A 35 -8.65 11.25 2.14
CA TYR A 35 -7.29 10.71 2.26
C TYR A 35 -6.23 11.77 1.96
N ASP A 36 -6.32 12.90 2.66
CA ASP A 36 -5.41 14.04 2.62
C ASP A 36 -4.88 14.39 4.02
N ALA A 37 -4.10 15.46 4.14
CA ALA A 37 -3.53 15.88 5.41
C ALA A 37 -4.60 16.31 6.42
N GLU A 38 -5.69 16.95 5.97
CA GLU A 38 -6.76 17.46 6.82
C GLU A 38 -7.66 16.33 7.33
N GLY A 39 -8.04 15.40 6.44
CA GLY A 39 -8.85 14.24 6.81
C GLY A 39 -8.11 13.33 7.79
N ILE A 40 -6.82 13.05 7.55
CA ILE A 40 -5.99 12.28 8.48
C ILE A 40 -5.89 13.02 9.83
N LYS A 41 -5.62 14.33 9.85
CA LYS A 41 -5.54 15.12 11.07
C LYS A 41 -6.86 15.13 11.85
N SER A 42 -7.99 15.18 11.14
CA SER A 42 -9.33 15.13 11.74
C SER A 42 -9.60 13.76 12.37
N PHE A 43 -9.24 12.68 11.69
CA PHE A 43 -9.36 11.33 12.21
C PHE A 43 -8.48 11.11 13.46
N LEU A 44 -7.22 11.54 13.43
CA LEU A 44 -6.29 11.36 14.55
C LEU A 44 -6.78 12.02 15.86
N LYS A 45 -7.59 13.08 15.80
CA LYS A 45 -8.20 13.71 16.98
C LYS A 45 -9.23 12.82 17.69
N GLU A 46 -9.78 11.83 16.99
CA GLU A 46 -10.80 10.94 17.52
C GLU A 46 -10.21 9.61 18.03
N VAL A 47 -8.95 9.37 17.73
CA VAL A 47 -8.21 8.18 18.15
C VAL A 47 -7.68 8.41 19.56
N VAL A 48 -7.99 7.51 20.48
CA VAL A 48 -7.47 7.53 21.85
C VAL A 48 -6.28 6.58 21.99
N SER A 49 -5.40 6.85 22.94
CA SER A 49 -4.09 6.18 23.08
C SER A 49 -4.17 4.66 23.28
N ASP A 50 -5.24 4.16 23.88
CA ASP A 50 -5.48 2.74 24.14
C ASP A 50 -6.28 2.04 23.02
N SER A 51 -6.47 2.70 21.88
CA SER A 51 -7.12 2.11 20.70
C SER A 51 -6.23 1.09 20.01
N ILE A 52 -6.87 0.08 19.41
CA ILE A 52 -6.27 -0.80 18.40
C ILE A 52 -6.81 -0.37 17.04
N CYS A 53 -5.92 0.09 16.16
CA CYS A 53 -6.24 0.39 14.78
C CYS A 53 -5.86 -0.80 13.88
N ILE A 54 -6.81 -1.29 13.09
CA ILE A 54 -6.58 -2.36 12.13
C ILE A 54 -6.93 -1.90 10.73
N MET A 55 -6.07 -2.19 9.77
CA MET A 55 -6.26 -1.87 8.35
C MET A 55 -5.71 -2.98 7.46
N GLU A 56 -6.21 -3.03 6.23
CA GLU A 56 -5.75 -3.97 5.22
C GLU A 56 -4.57 -3.38 4.44
N ALA A 57 -3.59 -4.22 4.09
CA ALA A 57 -2.43 -3.86 3.27
C ALA A 57 -2.82 -3.67 1.80
N THR A 58 -3.66 -2.68 1.49
CA THR A 58 -4.08 -2.38 0.12
C THR A 58 -3.06 -1.48 -0.57
N GLY A 59 -2.22 -2.07 -1.41
CA GLY A 59 -1.17 -1.35 -2.14
C GLY A 59 -0.26 -0.55 -1.18
N VAL A 60 -0.01 0.73 -1.52
CA VAL A 60 0.81 1.66 -0.72
C VAL A 60 -0.03 2.59 0.16
N TYR A 61 -1.36 2.57 -0.01
CA TYR A 61 -2.22 3.56 0.64
C TYR A 61 -2.27 3.44 2.16
N HIS A 62 -2.13 2.23 2.72
CA HIS A 62 -2.13 2.03 4.17
C HIS A 62 -0.93 2.70 4.87
N LEU A 63 0.22 2.85 4.21
CA LEU A 63 1.47 3.30 4.84
C LEU A 63 1.33 4.67 5.49
N ARG A 64 0.82 5.67 4.76
CA ARG A 64 0.71 7.04 5.27
C ARG A 64 -0.09 7.13 6.57
N LEU A 65 -1.20 6.38 6.66
CA LEU A 65 -2.04 6.36 7.85
C LEU A 65 -1.42 5.53 8.97
N ALA A 66 -0.80 4.37 8.65
CA ALA A 66 -0.10 3.53 9.62
C ALA A 66 1.06 4.30 10.29
N TYR A 67 1.86 5.04 9.51
CA TYR A 67 2.91 5.92 10.05
C TYR A 67 2.34 7.02 10.94
N ALA A 68 1.25 7.66 10.54
CA ALA A 68 0.62 8.73 11.32
C ALA A 68 0.09 8.22 12.67
N LEU A 69 -0.55 7.05 12.70
CA LEU A 69 -1.04 6.40 13.90
C LEU A 69 0.11 5.91 14.81
N ASN A 70 1.11 5.27 14.24
CA ASN A 70 2.29 4.81 14.99
C ASN A 70 3.02 5.99 15.66
N LYS A 71 3.10 7.14 14.97
CA LYS A 71 3.75 8.36 15.50
C LYS A 71 3.06 8.92 16.75
N ILE A 72 1.75 8.70 16.91
CA ILE A 72 1.01 9.08 18.12
C ILE A 72 0.95 7.96 19.17
N GLY A 73 1.69 6.85 18.97
CA GLY A 73 1.84 5.76 19.93
C GLY A 73 0.65 4.81 20.01
N VAL A 74 -0.20 4.76 18.99
CA VAL A 74 -1.36 3.86 18.93
C VAL A 74 -0.94 2.52 18.35
N PHE A 75 -1.47 1.42 18.90
CA PHE A 75 -1.27 0.10 18.34
C PHE A 75 -1.91 -0.01 16.95
N VAL A 76 -1.09 -0.31 15.97
CA VAL A 76 -1.52 -0.46 14.57
C VAL A 76 -1.27 -1.90 14.13
N SER A 77 -2.25 -2.53 13.52
CA SER A 77 -2.09 -3.81 12.83
C SER A 77 -2.44 -3.65 11.35
N VAL A 78 -1.51 -4.02 10.49
CA VAL A 78 -1.71 -4.06 9.04
C VAL A 78 -1.81 -5.51 8.62
N VAL A 79 -2.99 -5.93 8.17
CA VAL A 79 -3.31 -7.32 7.88
C VAL A 79 -3.28 -7.63 6.39
N ASN A 80 -2.96 -8.88 6.07
CA ASN A 80 -2.96 -9.34 4.69
C ASN A 80 -4.40 -9.40 4.14
N PRO A 81 -4.68 -8.81 2.96
CA PRO A 81 -5.98 -8.87 2.29
C PRO A 81 -6.55 -10.28 2.15
N LEU A 82 -5.69 -11.26 1.87
CA LEU A 82 -6.11 -12.64 1.74
C LEU A 82 -6.62 -13.21 3.06
N SER A 83 -6.01 -12.85 4.18
CA SER A 83 -6.44 -13.28 5.52
C SER A 83 -7.81 -12.72 5.86
N VAL A 84 -8.05 -11.43 5.59
CA VAL A 84 -9.35 -10.78 5.78
C VAL A 84 -10.42 -11.42 4.89
N LYS A 85 -10.11 -11.66 3.61
CA LYS A 85 -11.00 -12.33 2.66
C LYS A 85 -11.38 -13.75 3.09
N ASN A 86 -10.42 -14.53 3.60
CA ASN A 86 -10.69 -15.88 4.08
C ASN A 86 -11.54 -15.87 5.35
N PHE A 87 -11.27 -14.94 6.26
CA PHE A 87 -12.08 -14.71 7.44
C PHE A 87 -13.53 -14.38 7.06
N SER A 88 -13.76 -13.47 6.10
CA SER A 88 -15.09 -13.10 5.60
C SER A 88 -15.87 -14.29 5.08
N ARG A 89 -15.21 -15.16 4.33
CA ARG A 89 -15.81 -16.39 3.81
C ARG A 89 -16.19 -17.34 4.95
N ALA A 90 -15.34 -17.49 5.95
CA ALA A 90 -15.58 -18.35 7.10
C ALA A 90 -16.76 -17.89 7.94
N VAL A 91 -16.97 -16.57 8.09
CA VAL A 91 -18.11 -15.99 8.85
C VAL A 91 -19.34 -15.71 7.98
N MET A 92 -19.37 -16.16 6.72
CA MET A 92 -20.48 -15.99 5.78
C MET A 92 -20.95 -14.53 5.58
N CYS A 93 -20.05 -13.55 5.68
CA CYS A 93 -20.37 -12.16 5.46
C CYS A 93 -20.63 -11.91 3.95
N ARG A 94 -21.89 -11.62 3.56
CA ARG A 94 -22.30 -11.47 2.17
C ARG A 94 -22.42 -10.02 1.68
N THR A 95 -22.46 -9.04 2.57
CA THR A 95 -22.63 -7.63 2.21
C THR A 95 -21.29 -6.95 1.94
N LYS A 96 -21.08 -6.52 0.72
CA LYS A 96 -19.89 -5.76 0.29
C LYS A 96 -20.26 -4.28 0.15
N THR A 97 -19.87 -3.48 1.15
CA THR A 97 -19.90 -2.01 1.11
C THR A 97 -18.70 -1.51 1.91
N ASP A 98 -18.14 -0.35 1.56
CA ASP A 98 -16.95 0.23 2.23
C ASP A 98 -17.13 0.30 3.77
N LYS A 99 -18.34 0.62 4.24
CA LYS A 99 -18.67 0.61 5.68
C LYS A 99 -18.72 -0.80 6.28
N ALA A 100 -19.13 -1.79 5.49
CA ALA A 100 -19.12 -3.19 5.90
C ALA A 100 -17.69 -3.73 5.95
N ASP A 101 -16.81 -3.29 5.05
CA ASP A 101 -15.42 -3.70 4.99
C ASP A 101 -14.63 -3.17 6.20
N ALA A 102 -14.81 -1.90 6.59
CA ALA A 102 -14.23 -1.36 7.83
C ALA A 102 -14.76 -2.06 9.10
N ARG A 103 -16.06 -2.39 9.16
CA ARG A 103 -16.64 -3.16 10.26
C ARG A 103 -16.10 -4.59 10.33
N GLN A 104 -15.89 -5.21 9.19
CA GLN A 104 -15.32 -6.53 9.08
C GLN A 104 -13.90 -6.62 9.64
N LEU A 105 -13.09 -5.56 9.46
CA LEU A 105 -11.78 -5.45 10.10
C LEU A 105 -11.90 -5.41 11.63
N VAL A 106 -12.91 -4.74 12.19
CA VAL A 106 -13.17 -4.78 13.64
C VAL A 106 -13.51 -6.20 14.10
N ASP A 107 -14.36 -6.91 13.35
CA ASP A 107 -14.76 -8.28 13.68
C ASP A 107 -13.58 -9.26 13.54
N TYR A 108 -12.69 -9.03 12.57
CA TYR A 108 -11.43 -9.74 12.42
C TYR A 108 -10.53 -9.52 13.66
N ALA A 109 -10.32 -8.27 14.06
CA ALA A 109 -9.48 -7.91 15.19
C ALA A 109 -9.94 -8.51 16.53
N ARG A 110 -11.23 -8.77 16.67
CA ARG A 110 -11.80 -9.40 17.88
C ARG A 110 -11.56 -10.90 17.99
N ARG A 111 -11.33 -11.57 16.86
CA ARG A 111 -11.29 -13.04 16.77
C ARG A 111 -9.93 -13.59 16.41
N MET A 112 -9.06 -12.75 15.84
CA MET A 112 -7.75 -13.15 15.37
C MET A 112 -6.67 -12.50 16.21
N GLU A 113 -5.54 -13.16 16.31
CA GLU A 113 -4.34 -12.59 16.90
C GLU A 113 -3.78 -11.49 15.98
N LEU A 114 -3.49 -10.34 16.55
CA LEU A 114 -2.96 -9.19 15.81
C LEU A 114 -1.47 -9.02 16.07
N THR A 115 -0.74 -8.79 15.00
CA THR A 115 0.67 -8.41 15.07
C THR A 115 0.79 -6.88 14.96
N GLU A 116 1.58 -6.30 15.85
CA GLU A 116 1.88 -4.87 15.81
C GLU A 116 2.70 -4.55 14.57
N TRP A 117 2.20 -3.61 13.77
CA TRP A 117 2.93 -3.07 12.64
C TRP A 117 4.01 -2.10 13.12
N LYS A 118 5.22 -2.28 12.64
CA LYS A 118 6.35 -1.38 12.91
C LYS A 118 6.76 -0.66 11.64
N PRO A 119 7.06 0.65 11.73
CA PRO A 119 7.57 1.38 10.58
C PRO A 119 8.91 0.79 10.12
N THR A 120 9.05 0.64 8.82
CA THR A 120 10.35 0.34 8.20
C THR A 120 11.18 1.61 8.09
N SER A 121 12.50 1.49 7.93
CA SER A 121 13.36 2.66 7.75
C SER A 121 12.96 3.45 6.49
N ASP A 122 13.17 4.76 6.53
CA ASP A 122 12.92 5.63 5.38
C ASP A 122 13.74 5.19 4.16
N ASN A 123 14.98 4.72 4.39
CA ASN A 123 15.85 4.22 3.33
C ASN A 123 15.27 2.96 2.69
N TYR A 124 14.73 2.04 3.48
CA TYR A 124 14.08 0.85 2.93
C TYR A 124 12.89 1.21 2.01
N ILE A 125 12.08 2.18 2.41
CA ILE A 125 10.96 2.65 1.57
C ILE A 125 11.49 3.26 0.27
N ARG A 126 12.53 4.09 0.33
CA ARG A 126 13.17 4.67 -0.87
C ARG A 126 13.71 3.60 -1.79
N ILE A 127 14.39 2.60 -1.24
CA ILE A 127 14.92 1.46 -2.00
C ILE A 127 13.77 0.70 -2.69
N GLN A 128 12.68 0.42 -2.01
CA GLN A 128 11.51 -0.23 -2.63
C GLN A 128 10.92 0.59 -3.79
N GLN A 129 10.83 1.92 -3.63
CA GLN A 129 10.32 2.81 -4.68
C GLN A 129 11.25 2.80 -5.91
N ILE A 130 12.56 2.85 -5.70
CA ILE A 130 13.56 2.80 -6.76
C ILE A 130 13.51 1.44 -7.46
N TYR A 131 13.46 0.35 -6.70
CA TYR A 131 13.39 -1.00 -7.25
C TYR A 131 12.18 -1.19 -8.17
N ARG A 132 10.98 -0.78 -7.75
CA ARG A 132 9.77 -0.82 -8.59
C ARG A 132 9.92 0.03 -9.86
N SER A 133 10.64 1.15 -9.78
CA SER A 133 10.92 1.98 -10.94
C SER A 133 11.85 1.27 -11.93
N ILE A 134 12.88 0.56 -11.43
CA ILE A 134 13.77 -0.25 -12.27
C ILE A 134 12.99 -1.37 -12.97
N GLU A 135 12.12 -2.09 -12.25
CA GLU A 135 11.27 -3.13 -12.86
C GLU A 135 10.41 -2.59 -14.00
N LEU A 136 9.83 -1.38 -13.82
CA LEU A 136 9.05 -0.73 -14.87
C LEU A 136 9.91 -0.36 -16.09
N LEU A 137 11.13 0.14 -15.88
CA LEU A 137 12.05 0.48 -16.96
C LEU A 137 12.49 -0.78 -17.72
N LEU A 138 12.77 -1.88 -17.03
CA LEU A 138 13.10 -3.17 -17.65
C LEU A 138 11.95 -3.72 -18.49
N ALA A 139 10.71 -3.63 -17.99
CA ALA A 139 9.54 -4.04 -18.76
C ALA A 139 9.38 -3.22 -20.04
N ASN A 140 9.63 -1.90 -19.99
CA ASN A 140 9.60 -1.03 -21.16
C ASN A 140 10.71 -1.37 -22.17
N ILE A 141 11.91 -1.71 -21.70
CA ILE A 141 13.01 -2.16 -22.58
C ILE A 141 12.57 -3.42 -23.32
N THR A 142 12.05 -4.43 -22.62
CA THR A 142 11.57 -5.66 -23.24
C THR A 142 10.48 -5.41 -24.30
N GLN A 143 9.56 -4.45 -24.04
CA GLN A 143 8.55 -4.06 -25.03
C GLN A 143 9.17 -3.45 -26.29
N PHE A 144 10.16 -2.56 -26.14
CA PHE A 144 10.85 -1.95 -27.28
C PHE A 144 11.69 -2.97 -28.05
N GLU A 145 12.34 -3.90 -27.36
CA GLU A 145 13.11 -4.99 -28.00
C GLU A 145 12.19 -5.90 -28.82
N ASN A 146 11.04 -6.32 -28.27
CA ASN A 146 10.04 -7.10 -29.00
C ASN A 146 9.51 -6.35 -30.25
N GLN A 147 9.30 -5.04 -30.11
CA GLN A 147 8.87 -4.21 -31.24
C GLN A 147 9.95 -4.10 -32.32
N LEU A 148 11.22 -3.95 -31.94
CA LEU A 148 12.35 -3.95 -32.88
C LEU A 148 12.47 -5.30 -33.60
N GLU A 149 12.32 -6.40 -32.88
CA GLU A 149 12.32 -7.74 -33.49
C GLU A 149 11.21 -7.88 -34.53
N ALA A 150 9.98 -7.46 -34.19
CA ALA A 150 8.86 -7.49 -35.12
C ALA A 150 9.10 -6.63 -36.38
N ILE A 151 9.69 -5.44 -36.23
CA ILE A 151 10.02 -4.54 -37.35
C ILE A 151 11.11 -5.17 -38.22
N ASN A 152 12.15 -5.75 -37.63
CA ASN A 152 13.26 -6.38 -38.35
C ASN A 152 12.84 -7.62 -39.14
N ASN A 153 11.79 -8.33 -38.66
CA ASN A 153 11.21 -9.48 -39.37
C ASN A 153 10.13 -9.06 -40.40
N SER A 154 9.85 -7.76 -40.55
CA SER A 154 8.91 -7.26 -41.55
C SER A 154 9.57 -7.17 -42.92
N PRO A 155 8.83 -7.37 -44.02
CA PRO A 155 9.36 -7.14 -45.38
C PRO A 155 9.86 -5.73 -45.65
N VAL A 156 9.38 -4.74 -44.87
CA VAL A 156 9.81 -3.33 -44.96
C VAL A 156 10.13 -2.86 -43.53
N CYS A 157 11.35 -2.34 -43.37
CA CYS A 157 11.83 -1.81 -42.10
C CYS A 157 12.06 -0.29 -42.18
N ASP A 158 11.42 0.48 -41.30
CA ASP A 158 11.71 1.92 -41.16
C ASP A 158 12.95 2.11 -40.27
N SER A 159 14.09 2.44 -40.92
CA SER A 159 15.36 2.64 -40.23
C SER A 159 15.38 3.83 -39.28
N LYS A 160 14.53 4.84 -39.47
CA LYS A 160 14.41 5.99 -38.55
C LYS A 160 13.70 5.56 -37.27
N LEU A 161 12.63 4.77 -37.42
CA LEU A 161 11.89 4.22 -36.25
C LEU A 161 12.82 3.29 -35.44
N CYS A 162 13.54 2.37 -36.08
CA CYS A 162 14.49 1.47 -35.42
C CYS A 162 15.55 2.24 -34.63
N ARG A 163 16.12 3.30 -35.21
CA ARG A 163 17.11 4.16 -34.56
C ARG A 163 16.55 4.87 -33.34
N MET A 164 15.30 5.34 -33.43
CA MET A 164 14.60 5.97 -32.30
C MET A 164 14.39 5.00 -31.16
N LEU A 165 13.92 3.78 -31.44
CA LEU A 165 13.69 2.74 -30.42
C LEU A 165 15.02 2.32 -29.75
N HIS A 166 16.09 2.08 -30.50
CA HIS A 166 17.42 1.86 -29.91
C HIS A 166 17.88 3.01 -29.02
N GLY A 167 17.60 4.25 -29.42
CA GLY A 167 17.90 5.43 -28.61
C GLY A 167 17.11 5.47 -27.30
N HIS A 168 15.86 4.99 -27.29
CA HIS A 168 15.07 4.86 -26.06
C HIS A 168 15.65 3.79 -25.14
N ILE A 169 15.92 2.59 -25.65
CA ILE A 169 16.54 1.50 -24.88
C ILE A 169 17.85 1.96 -24.24
N LYS A 170 18.72 2.63 -25.00
CA LYS A 170 19.99 3.15 -24.48
C LYS A 170 19.80 4.14 -23.35
N ARG A 171 18.78 5.02 -23.43
CA ARG A 171 18.46 5.97 -22.35
C ARG A 171 17.93 5.28 -21.12
N LEU A 172 17.02 4.31 -21.27
CA LEU A 172 16.47 3.55 -20.16
C LEU A 172 17.56 2.77 -19.41
N ASN A 173 18.47 2.11 -20.13
CA ASN A 173 19.61 1.42 -19.51
C ASN A 173 20.50 2.36 -18.69
N LYS A 174 20.76 3.58 -19.17
CA LYS A 174 21.50 4.59 -18.39
C LYS A 174 20.76 5.00 -17.12
N GLN A 175 19.43 5.14 -17.20
CA GLN A 175 18.62 5.47 -16.02
C GLN A 175 18.64 4.34 -14.98
N ILE A 176 18.59 3.08 -15.42
CA ILE A 176 18.69 1.92 -14.52
C ILE A 176 20.00 1.97 -13.75
N VAL A 177 21.14 2.14 -14.42
CA VAL A 177 22.46 2.23 -13.76
C VAL A 177 22.53 3.34 -12.72
N LEU A 178 21.90 4.50 -12.98
CA LEU A 178 21.85 5.60 -12.00
C LEU A 178 20.97 5.24 -10.80
N LEU A 179 19.87 4.52 -11.01
CA LEU A 179 18.97 4.10 -9.95
C LEU A 179 19.62 2.98 -9.10
N GLU A 180 20.31 2.04 -9.71
CA GLU A 180 21.08 1.00 -9.01
C GLU A 180 22.15 1.62 -8.10
N LYS A 181 22.92 2.58 -8.62
CA LYS A 181 23.89 3.34 -7.80
C LYS A 181 23.21 4.04 -6.64
N ARG A 182 22.01 4.60 -6.83
CA ARG A 182 21.27 5.24 -5.76
C ARG A 182 20.84 4.25 -4.67
N ILE A 183 20.50 3.01 -5.03
CA ILE A 183 20.24 1.94 -4.05
C ILE A 183 21.49 1.64 -3.23
N GLU A 184 22.65 1.50 -3.87
CA GLU A 184 23.92 1.25 -3.18
C GLU A 184 24.27 2.37 -2.17
N GLU A 185 24.04 3.64 -2.56
CA GLU A 185 24.23 4.79 -1.66
C GLU A 185 23.29 4.75 -0.44
N LEU A 186 22.03 4.33 -0.62
CA LEU A 186 21.05 4.23 0.47
C LEU A 186 21.37 3.09 1.42
N ILE A 187 21.85 1.95 0.90
CA ILE A 187 22.29 0.81 1.71
C ILE A 187 23.52 1.18 2.56
N ALA A 188 24.46 1.95 1.99
CA ALA A 188 25.66 2.39 2.72
C ALA A 188 25.37 3.41 3.84
N GLN A 189 24.17 3.97 3.92
CA GLN A 189 23.72 4.94 4.93
C GLN A 189 22.96 4.29 6.10
N GLU A 190 22.68 2.99 6.05
CA GLU A 190 22.06 2.24 7.15
C GLU A 190 23.11 1.68 8.12
#